data_fc1bfc27f578e854d390984004da6dec
#
_entry.id   fc1bfc27f578e854d390984004da6dec
#
_cell.length_a   1.000
_cell.length_b   1.000
_cell.length_c   1.000
_cell.angle_alpha   90.00
_cell.angle_beta   90.00
_cell.angle_gamma   90.00
#
_symmetry.space_group_name_H-M   'P 1'
#
loop_
_entity.id
_entity.type
_entity.pdbx_description
1 polymer ?
#
loop_
_entity_poly.entity_id
_entity_poly.type
_entity_poly.pdbx_seq_one_letter_code
_entity_poly.pdbx_strand_id
1 'polypeptide(L)'
;MSDEIRVWGIHTQDDKLFLSDNKIAIGWHDFGDLSKVEPTREAFKERYVEVFPDAKRGAVPTSSGMLYRFIHEVQVGDYVVFPSKSDRKINIGVVDGDYTYVPTATEYVQQRAVKWLKHLPRTMFSQGALYEIGSAMSFFAVKKYADEFLASLEKNFKRTVTESNEEDESVAATANDIVESTRDFILKELSKHLKGYDLEEFVADLLRAMGYRTTVSAHGGDRGIDITAYKDELPPRILVQVKSQDSDIKESTIQSLKGAMREGDYGLFVTLSNYTKNAQKYLDNTPIIRGINGTELVELILKYYEELSEKYRKMIPLKMVYIPVARKDAD
;
A
#
# COMPACT_ATOMS: atom_id res chain seq x y z
N MET A 1 -12.24 -30.62 -21.58
CA MET A 1 -11.62 -29.47 -20.89
C MET A 1 -11.82 -29.74 -19.41
N SER A 2 -10.76 -29.86 -18.63
CA SER A 2 -10.87 -30.04 -17.19
C SER A 2 -11.54 -28.80 -16.63
N ASP A 3 -12.70 -28.97 -15.99
CA ASP A 3 -13.35 -27.91 -15.22
C ASP A 3 -12.41 -27.56 -14.05
N GLU A 4 -11.55 -26.56 -14.25
CA GLU A 4 -10.68 -26.06 -13.21
C GLU A 4 -11.56 -25.30 -12.20
N ILE A 5 -11.75 -25.89 -11.03
CA ILE A 5 -12.54 -25.29 -9.94
C ILE A 5 -11.89 -23.96 -9.56
N ARG A 6 -12.65 -22.88 -9.67
CA ARG A 6 -12.17 -21.53 -9.31
C ARG A 6 -12.70 -21.12 -7.95
N VAL A 7 -11.87 -20.35 -7.23
CA VAL A 7 -12.24 -19.77 -5.95
C VAL A 7 -12.16 -18.24 -6.08
N TRP A 8 -13.25 -17.58 -5.74
CA TRP A 8 -13.39 -16.13 -5.81
C TRP A 8 -13.48 -15.53 -4.41
N GLY A 9 -12.71 -14.46 -4.16
CA GLY A 9 -12.85 -13.65 -2.97
C GLY A 9 -13.81 -12.47 -3.25
N ILE A 10 -14.68 -12.17 -2.29
CA ILE A 10 -15.64 -11.06 -2.43
C ILE A 10 -15.83 -10.33 -1.12
N HIS A 11 -16.03 -9.00 -1.21
CA HIS A 11 -16.33 -8.13 -0.08
C HIS A 11 -17.64 -7.38 -0.30
N THR A 12 -18.35 -7.10 0.78
CA THR A 12 -19.56 -6.27 0.79
C THR A 12 -19.58 -5.37 2.03
N GLN A 13 -20.43 -4.35 1.98
CA GLN A 13 -20.89 -3.59 3.15
C GLN A 13 -22.27 -4.07 3.63
N ASP A 14 -22.93 -4.96 2.88
CA ASP A 14 -24.25 -5.53 3.17
C ASP A 14 -24.16 -7.05 3.39
N ASP A 15 -23.78 -7.45 4.60
CA ASP A 15 -23.71 -8.87 5.00
C ASP A 15 -25.09 -9.57 4.91
N LYS A 16 -26.21 -8.81 5.04
CA LYS A 16 -27.55 -9.37 4.95
C LYS A 16 -27.84 -9.88 3.54
N LEU A 17 -27.56 -9.06 2.52
CA LEU A 17 -27.72 -9.45 1.13
C LEU A 17 -26.95 -10.74 0.82
N PHE A 18 -25.73 -10.87 1.36
CA PHE A 18 -24.90 -12.03 1.11
C PHE A 18 -25.37 -13.25 1.90
N LEU A 19 -25.48 -13.15 3.21
CA LEU A 19 -25.70 -14.31 4.08
C LEU A 19 -27.16 -14.68 4.25
N SER A 20 -28.08 -13.70 4.30
CA SER A 20 -29.51 -13.98 4.50
C SER A 20 -30.24 -14.20 3.19
N ASP A 21 -29.93 -13.41 2.16
CA ASP A 21 -30.62 -13.49 0.86
C ASP A 21 -29.89 -14.46 -0.09
N ASN A 22 -28.79 -15.09 0.36
CA ASN A 22 -28.01 -16.07 -0.38
C ASN A 22 -27.52 -15.54 -1.74
N LYS A 23 -26.90 -14.37 -1.75
CA LYS A 23 -26.37 -13.74 -2.94
C LYS A 23 -24.95 -13.27 -2.76
N ILE A 24 -24.23 -13.16 -3.87
CA ILE A 24 -23.05 -12.31 -3.98
C ILE A 24 -23.35 -11.21 -4.98
N ALA A 25 -22.76 -10.04 -4.76
CA ALA A 25 -23.06 -8.90 -5.60
C ALA A 25 -21.89 -7.90 -5.64
N ILE A 26 -21.84 -7.16 -6.74
CA ILE A 26 -20.96 -6.01 -6.90
C ILE A 26 -21.77 -4.77 -7.29
N GLY A 27 -21.22 -3.59 -7.03
CA GLY A 27 -21.86 -2.32 -7.30
C GLY A 27 -21.84 -1.90 -8.78
N TRP A 28 -21.44 -0.66 -9.03
CA TRP A 28 -21.41 0.00 -10.35
C TRP A 28 -22.78 0.18 -10.98
N HIS A 29 -23.70 0.78 -10.22
CA HIS A 29 -25.07 1.10 -10.67
C HIS A 29 -25.10 1.84 -12.02
N ASP A 30 -24.27 2.88 -12.16
CA ASP A 30 -24.23 3.72 -13.36
C ASP A 30 -23.71 3.00 -14.61
N PHE A 31 -22.97 1.91 -14.42
CA PHE A 31 -22.49 1.09 -15.54
C PHE A 31 -23.66 0.41 -16.28
N GLY A 32 -24.73 0.11 -15.55
CA GLY A 32 -25.92 -0.56 -16.07
C GLY A 32 -25.74 -2.08 -16.13
N ASP A 33 -26.57 -2.72 -16.94
CA ASP A 33 -26.61 -4.17 -17.12
C ASP A 33 -25.36 -4.67 -17.88
N LEU A 34 -24.52 -5.47 -17.20
CA LEU A 34 -23.29 -6.01 -17.78
C LEU A 34 -23.54 -6.91 -18.99
N SER A 35 -24.72 -7.54 -19.09
CA SER A 35 -25.08 -8.41 -20.21
C SER A 35 -25.30 -7.69 -21.53
N LYS A 36 -25.41 -6.35 -21.50
CA LYS A 36 -25.59 -5.49 -22.66
C LYS A 36 -24.26 -5.05 -23.29
N VAL A 37 -23.14 -5.35 -22.64
CA VAL A 37 -21.81 -5.01 -23.14
C VAL A 37 -21.26 -6.21 -23.91
N GLU A 38 -20.57 -5.95 -25.01
CA GLU A 38 -19.90 -6.99 -25.78
C GLU A 38 -18.95 -7.80 -24.87
N PRO A 39 -18.91 -9.15 -24.96
CA PRO A 39 -18.18 -10.00 -24.03
C PRO A 39 -16.66 -10.00 -24.27
N THR A 40 -16.07 -8.82 -24.35
CA THR A 40 -14.62 -8.58 -24.45
C THR A 40 -14.13 -7.67 -23.36
N ARG A 41 -12.89 -7.89 -22.91
CA ARG A 41 -12.27 -7.01 -21.90
C ARG A 41 -12.10 -5.59 -22.37
N GLU A 42 -11.88 -5.40 -23.68
CA GLU A 42 -11.74 -4.10 -24.32
C GLU A 42 -13.06 -3.34 -24.28
N ALA A 43 -14.17 -3.95 -24.65
CA ALA A 43 -15.50 -3.31 -24.61
C ALA A 43 -15.89 -2.89 -23.19
N PHE A 44 -15.57 -3.71 -22.18
CA PHE A 44 -15.78 -3.35 -20.77
C PHE A 44 -14.92 -2.16 -20.34
N LYS A 45 -13.68 -2.07 -20.83
CA LYS A 45 -12.79 -0.96 -20.53
C LYS A 45 -13.26 0.33 -21.20
N GLU A 46 -13.65 0.27 -22.47
CA GLU A 46 -14.20 1.42 -23.21
C GLU A 46 -15.47 1.93 -22.56
N ARG A 47 -16.42 1.04 -22.25
CA ARG A 47 -17.66 1.37 -21.55
C ARG A 47 -17.38 1.97 -20.18
N TYR A 48 -16.39 1.46 -19.44
CA TYR A 48 -16.02 2.00 -18.14
C TYR A 48 -15.54 3.45 -18.23
N VAL A 49 -14.71 3.78 -19.21
CA VAL A 49 -14.22 5.16 -19.45
C VAL A 49 -15.37 6.08 -19.87
N GLU A 50 -16.29 5.59 -20.69
CA GLU A 50 -17.48 6.36 -21.13
C GLU A 50 -18.37 6.74 -19.93
N VAL A 51 -18.65 5.79 -19.04
CA VAL A 51 -19.52 5.98 -17.87
C VAL A 51 -18.83 6.77 -16.76
N PHE A 52 -17.51 6.58 -16.58
CA PHE A 52 -16.71 7.20 -15.52
C PHE A 52 -15.52 7.98 -16.10
N PRO A 53 -15.77 9.12 -16.78
CA PRO A 53 -14.72 9.88 -17.46
C PRO A 53 -13.65 10.44 -16.51
N ASP A 54 -14.01 10.69 -15.27
CA ASP A 54 -13.11 11.20 -14.23
C ASP A 54 -12.33 10.09 -13.49
N ALA A 55 -12.49 8.82 -13.90
CA ALA A 55 -11.80 7.71 -13.27
C ALA A 55 -10.29 7.82 -13.45
N LYS A 56 -9.53 7.58 -12.37
CA LYS A 56 -8.07 7.53 -12.44
C LYS A 56 -7.63 6.47 -13.47
N ARG A 57 -6.69 6.81 -14.35
CA ARG A 57 -6.19 5.90 -15.42
C ARG A 57 -5.79 4.51 -14.90
N GLY A 58 -5.18 4.43 -13.71
CA GLY A 58 -4.80 3.15 -13.10
C GLY A 58 -5.97 2.32 -12.55
N ALA A 59 -7.12 2.94 -12.25
CA ALA A 59 -8.30 2.24 -11.75
C ALA A 59 -9.10 1.58 -12.89
N VAL A 60 -9.05 2.12 -14.10
CA VAL A 60 -9.84 1.64 -15.24
C VAL A 60 -9.63 0.15 -15.53
N PRO A 61 -8.38 -0.38 -15.72
CA PRO A 61 -8.19 -1.81 -15.99
C PRO A 61 -8.65 -2.72 -14.85
N THR A 62 -8.47 -2.27 -13.61
CA THR A 62 -8.85 -3.05 -12.43
C THR A 62 -10.36 -3.16 -12.31
N SER A 63 -11.07 -2.04 -12.38
CA SER A 63 -12.53 -2.00 -12.22
C SER A 63 -13.26 -2.64 -13.39
N SER A 64 -12.90 -2.29 -14.64
CA SER A 64 -13.50 -2.92 -15.81
C SER A 64 -13.23 -4.43 -15.88
N GLY A 65 -12.02 -4.86 -15.50
CA GLY A 65 -11.65 -6.27 -15.40
C GLY A 65 -12.43 -7.00 -14.30
N MET A 66 -12.80 -6.34 -13.22
CA MET A 66 -13.64 -6.91 -12.16
C MET A 66 -15.06 -7.14 -12.65
N LEU A 67 -15.66 -6.15 -13.33
CA LEU A 67 -16.98 -6.28 -13.95
C LEU A 67 -17.03 -7.41 -14.98
N TYR A 68 -16.03 -7.47 -15.87
CA TYR A 68 -15.91 -8.52 -16.86
C TYR A 68 -15.83 -9.91 -16.22
N ARG A 69 -14.97 -10.09 -15.21
CA ARG A 69 -14.84 -11.38 -14.50
C ARG A 69 -16.15 -11.82 -13.85
N PHE A 70 -16.85 -10.87 -13.20
CA PHE A 70 -18.08 -11.19 -12.48
C PHE A 70 -19.17 -11.76 -13.37
N ILE A 71 -19.30 -11.30 -14.62
CA ILE A 71 -20.32 -11.82 -15.56
C ILE A 71 -19.79 -12.98 -16.43
N HIS A 72 -18.55 -12.90 -16.94
CA HIS A 72 -18.08 -13.81 -17.98
C HIS A 72 -17.13 -14.92 -17.50
N GLU A 73 -16.45 -14.74 -16.37
CA GLU A 73 -15.49 -15.74 -15.89
C GLU A 73 -16.03 -16.55 -14.71
N VAL A 74 -16.92 -15.99 -13.90
CA VAL A 74 -17.59 -16.74 -12.82
C VAL A 74 -18.61 -17.70 -13.43
N GLN A 75 -18.53 -18.96 -13.03
CA GLN A 75 -19.41 -20.02 -13.49
C GLN A 75 -20.23 -20.59 -12.32
N VAL A 76 -21.39 -21.14 -12.62
CA VAL A 76 -22.14 -21.97 -11.66
C VAL A 76 -21.28 -23.16 -11.27
N GLY A 77 -21.12 -23.40 -9.98
CA GLY A 77 -20.21 -24.42 -9.44
C GLY A 77 -18.87 -23.87 -8.94
N ASP A 78 -18.49 -22.63 -9.31
CA ASP A 78 -17.32 -21.97 -8.72
C ASP A 78 -17.53 -21.72 -7.22
N TYR A 79 -16.44 -21.73 -6.46
CA TYR A 79 -16.50 -21.40 -5.04
C TYR A 79 -16.29 -19.92 -4.79
N VAL A 80 -16.88 -19.44 -3.70
CA VAL A 80 -16.75 -18.06 -3.25
C VAL A 80 -16.40 -18.04 -1.77
N VAL A 81 -15.48 -17.15 -1.41
CA VAL A 81 -15.04 -16.92 -0.03
C VAL A 81 -15.37 -15.46 0.34
N PHE A 82 -16.18 -15.32 1.37
CA PHE A 82 -16.60 -14.03 1.91
C PHE A 82 -16.14 -13.89 3.36
N PRO A 83 -15.15 -13.04 3.66
CA PRO A 83 -14.75 -12.69 5.02
C PRO A 83 -15.70 -11.63 5.59
N SER A 84 -16.73 -12.06 6.30
CA SER A 84 -17.71 -11.16 6.93
C SER A 84 -17.07 -10.32 8.04
N LYS A 85 -17.45 -9.05 8.09
CA LYS A 85 -17.02 -8.11 9.14
C LYS A 85 -17.94 -8.17 10.36
N SER A 86 -19.21 -8.50 10.17
CA SER A 86 -20.21 -8.49 11.24
C SER A 86 -20.05 -9.65 12.22
N ASP A 87 -19.87 -10.87 11.72
CA ASP A 87 -19.72 -12.07 12.55
C ASP A 87 -18.26 -12.57 12.66
N ARG A 88 -17.32 -11.92 11.93
CA ARG A 88 -15.90 -12.24 11.86
C ARG A 88 -15.60 -13.67 11.41
N LYS A 89 -16.46 -14.26 10.61
CA LYS A 89 -16.29 -15.59 10.02
C LYS A 89 -15.83 -15.52 8.59
N ILE A 90 -15.29 -16.64 8.12
CA ILE A 90 -15.03 -16.91 6.72
C ILE A 90 -16.20 -17.77 6.24
N ASN A 91 -16.94 -17.21 5.30
CA ASN A 91 -18.11 -17.85 4.71
C ASN A 91 -17.70 -18.42 3.36
N ILE A 92 -17.90 -19.72 3.17
CA ILE A 92 -17.56 -20.41 1.93
C ILE A 92 -18.84 -20.96 1.32
N GLY A 93 -19.07 -20.59 0.07
CA GLY A 93 -20.24 -20.98 -0.70
C GLY A 93 -19.86 -21.44 -2.10
N VAL A 94 -20.85 -21.92 -2.82
CA VAL A 94 -20.78 -22.24 -4.24
C VAL A 94 -21.75 -21.36 -5.00
N VAL A 95 -21.34 -20.86 -6.15
CA VAL A 95 -22.18 -20.08 -7.06
C VAL A 95 -23.27 -21.02 -7.60
N ASP A 96 -24.53 -20.68 -7.31
CA ASP A 96 -25.71 -21.53 -7.59
C ASP A 96 -26.65 -20.91 -8.64
N GLY A 97 -26.23 -19.80 -9.26
CA GLY A 97 -27.03 -19.14 -10.28
C GLY A 97 -26.22 -18.26 -11.22
N ASP A 98 -26.84 -18.01 -12.37
CA ASP A 98 -26.32 -17.11 -13.38
C ASP A 98 -26.33 -15.66 -12.92
N TYR A 99 -25.63 -14.82 -13.69
CA TYR A 99 -25.65 -13.38 -13.48
C TYR A 99 -27.07 -12.81 -13.62
N THR A 100 -27.41 -11.90 -12.71
CA THR A 100 -28.70 -11.19 -12.71
C THR A 100 -28.48 -9.69 -12.47
N TYR A 101 -29.06 -8.87 -13.32
CA TYR A 101 -29.09 -7.41 -13.11
C TYR A 101 -30.36 -7.02 -12.36
N VAL A 102 -30.20 -6.30 -11.25
CA VAL A 102 -31.32 -5.85 -10.38
C VAL A 102 -31.34 -4.34 -10.29
N PRO A 103 -31.95 -3.63 -11.26
CA PRO A 103 -31.90 -2.16 -11.34
C PRO A 103 -32.58 -1.46 -10.17
N THR A 104 -33.41 -2.15 -9.41
CA THR A 104 -34.11 -1.63 -8.23
C THR A 104 -33.23 -1.69 -6.95
N ALA A 105 -32.10 -2.36 -6.99
CA ALA A 105 -31.16 -2.39 -5.87
C ALA A 105 -30.42 -1.05 -5.77
N THR A 106 -30.21 -0.54 -4.56
CA THR A 106 -29.60 0.78 -4.32
C THR A 106 -28.12 0.79 -4.65
N GLU A 107 -27.38 -0.28 -4.27
CA GLU A 107 -25.93 -0.32 -4.42
C GLU A 107 -25.44 -1.55 -5.21
N TYR A 108 -25.98 -2.72 -4.92
CA TYR A 108 -25.48 -4.02 -5.39
C TYR A 108 -26.37 -4.56 -6.52
N VAL A 109 -26.30 -3.90 -7.67
CA VAL A 109 -27.18 -4.19 -8.83
C VAL A 109 -26.77 -5.41 -9.63
N GLN A 110 -25.48 -5.81 -9.58
CA GLN A 110 -24.93 -6.95 -10.29
C GLN A 110 -24.88 -8.13 -9.33
N GLN A 111 -25.75 -9.12 -9.49
CA GLN A 111 -25.96 -10.19 -8.49
C GLN A 111 -25.80 -11.59 -9.09
N ARG A 112 -25.45 -12.54 -8.22
CA ARG A 112 -25.52 -13.99 -8.48
C ARG A 112 -26.03 -14.72 -7.23
N ALA A 113 -26.78 -15.78 -7.42
CA ALA A 113 -27.17 -16.66 -6.32
C ALA A 113 -25.97 -17.48 -5.85
N VAL A 114 -25.91 -17.72 -4.54
CA VAL A 114 -24.88 -18.50 -3.87
C VAL A 114 -25.51 -19.40 -2.84
N LYS A 115 -25.07 -20.64 -2.79
CA LYS A 115 -25.38 -21.57 -1.71
C LYS A 115 -24.22 -21.61 -0.72
N TRP A 116 -24.44 -21.01 0.46
CA TRP A 116 -23.42 -21.06 1.53
C TRP A 116 -23.31 -22.48 2.10
N LEU A 117 -22.08 -22.97 2.19
CA LEU A 117 -21.75 -24.33 2.61
C LEU A 117 -21.22 -24.39 4.03
N LYS A 118 -20.32 -23.45 4.40
CA LYS A 118 -19.73 -23.37 5.73
C LYS A 118 -19.49 -21.93 6.18
N HIS A 119 -19.54 -21.74 7.50
CA HIS A 119 -19.28 -20.50 8.22
C HIS A 119 -18.24 -20.77 9.31
N LEU A 120 -16.96 -20.55 9.01
CA LEU A 120 -15.84 -20.99 9.83
C LEU A 120 -15.17 -19.82 10.56
N PRO A 121 -14.67 -20.03 11.80
CA PRO A 121 -13.87 -19.01 12.48
C PRO A 121 -12.60 -18.70 11.66
N ARG A 122 -12.19 -17.43 11.66
CA ARG A 122 -10.93 -17.01 11.01
C ARG A 122 -9.69 -17.76 11.53
N THR A 123 -9.72 -18.16 12.81
CA THR A 123 -8.61 -18.91 13.44
C THR A 123 -8.37 -20.29 12.85
N MET A 124 -9.25 -20.79 12.01
CA MET A 124 -9.07 -22.07 11.30
C MET A 124 -8.22 -21.95 10.04
N PHE A 125 -7.88 -20.75 9.60
CA PHE A 125 -7.13 -20.48 8.39
C PHE A 125 -5.74 -19.97 8.69
N SER A 126 -4.80 -20.24 7.79
CA SER A 126 -3.45 -19.69 7.86
C SER A 126 -3.49 -18.16 7.73
N GLN A 127 -2.46 -17.50 8.25
CA GLN A 127 -2.35 -16.06 8.13
C GLN A 127 -2.24 -15.63 6.65
N GLY A 128 -1.55 -16.42 5.82
CA GLY A 128 -1.45 -16.19 4.39
C GLY A 128 -2.79 -16.23 3.67
N ALA A 129 -3.64 -17.23 3.98
CA ALA A 129 -4.99 -17.31 3.44
C ALA A 129 -5.84 -16.10 3.86
N LEU A 130 -5.74 -15.67 5.13
CA LEU A 130 -6.45 -14.49 5.62
C LEU A 130 -5.96 -13.20 4.99
N TYR A 131 -4.68 -13.09 4.63
CA TYR A 131 -4.15 -11.93 3.90
C TYR A 131 -4.63 -11.92 2.45
N GLU A 132 -4.60 -13.06 1.74
CA GLU A 132 -5.09 -13.11 0.37
C GLU A 132 -6.55 -12.67 0.25
N ILE A 133 -7.41 -13.15 1.14
CA ILE A 133 -8.82 -12.74 1.15
C ILE A 133 -9.06 -11.37 1.81
N GLY A 134 -8.05 -10.76 2.42
CA GLY A 134 -8.06 -9.38 2.93
C GLY A 134 -7.81 -8.31 1.86
N SER A 135 -7.77 -8.69 0.58
CA SER A 135 -7.54 -7.80 -0.56
C SER A 135 -8.39 -6.52 -0.49
N ALA A 136 -7.84 -5.41 -0.97
CA ALA A 136 -8.58 -4.15 -1.10
C ALA A 136 -9.62 -4.18 -2.25
N MET A 137 -9.57 -5.17 -3.13
CA MET A 137 -10.54 -5.34 -4.22
C MET A 137 -11.84 -5.95 -3.70
N SER A 138 -12.97 -5.44 -4.17
CA SER A 138 -14.28 -5.98 -3.79
C SER A 138 -14.59 -7.35 -4.37
N PHE A 139 -13.93 -7.73 -5.50
CA PHE A 139 -14.08 -9.04 -6.14
C PHE A 139 -12.78 -9.44 -6.85
N PHE A 140 -12.26 -10.63 -6.59
CA PHE A 140 -10.96 -11.11 -7.09
C PHE A 140 -10.86 -12.64 -7.10
N ALA A 141 -9.93 -13.18 -7.88
CA ALA A 141 -9.62 -14.62 -7.86
C ALA A 141 -8.67 -14.93 -6.68
N VAL A 142 -9.03 -15.91 -5.88
CA VAL A 142 -8.16 -16.53 -4.86
C VAL A 142 -7.31 -17.59 -5.57
N LYS A 143 -5.99 -17.44 -5.53
CA LYS A 143 -5.06 -18.27 -6.30
C LYS A 143 -4.12 -19.10 -5.42
N LYS A 144 -3.50 -18.44 -4.45
CA LYS A 144 -2.42 -19.03 -3.66
C LYS A 144 -2.92 -19.99 -2.59
N TYR A 145 -4.04 -19.66 -1.95
CA TYR A 145 -4.61 -20.41 -0.85
C TYR A 145 -5.99 -21.00 -1.17
N ALA A 146 -6.33 -21.12 -2.46
CA ALA A 146 -7.60 -21.72 -2.89
C ALA A 146 -7.81 -23.13 -2.31
N ASP A 147 -6.78 -23.96 -2.33
CA ASP A 147 -6.83 -25.35 -1.83
C ASP A 147 -7.11 -25.39 -0.31
N GLU A 148 -6.63 -24.44 0.47
CA GLU A 148 -6.91 -24.37 1.91
C GLU A 148 -8.40 -24.08 2.17
N PHE A 149 -9.00 -23.17 1.42
CA PHE A 149 -10.44 -22.92 1.52
C PHE A 149 -11.27 -24.10 1.08
N LEU A 150 -10.90 -24.78 0.01
CA LEU A 150 -11.59 -25.99 -0.46
C LEU A 150 -11.45 -27.16 0.52
N ALA A 151 -10.26 -27.39 1.04
CA ALA A 151 -10.02 -28.42 2.07
C ALA A 151 -10.86 -28.18 3.33
N SER A 152 -11.12 -26.92 3.67
CA SER A 152 -11.94 -26.58 4.82
C SER A 152 -13.40 -27.04 4.71
N LEU A 153 -13.87 -27.42 3.52
CA LEU A 153 -15.21 -27.96 3.29
C LEU A 153 -15.34 -29.44 3.72
N GLU A 154 -14.24 -30.13 3.93
CA GLU A 154 -14.25 -31.53 4.40
C GLU A 154 -14.78 -31.62 5.84
N LYS A 155 -15.41 -32.77 6.18
CA LYS A 155 -16.04 -32.99 7.49
C LYS A 155 -15.05 -32.97 8.65
N ASN A 156 -13.80 -33.38 8.42
CA ASN A 156 -12.76 -33.53 9.43
C ASN A 156 -11.64 -32.48 9.28
N PHE A 157 -11.91 -31.38 8.59
CA PHE A 157 -10.92 -30.32 8.47
C PHE A 157 -10.49 -29.85 9.88
N LYS A 158 -9.28 -30.17 10.23
CA LYS A 158 -8.57 -29.59 11.36
C LYS A 158 -7.43 -28.80 10.79
N ARG A 159 -7.27 -27.57 11.24
CA ARG A 159 -6.04 -26.84 10.96
C ARG A 159 -4.87 -27.74 11.33
N THR A 160 -4.14 -28.23 10.35
CA THR A 160 -2.81 -28.79 10.59
C THR A 160 -1.97 -27.59 10.98
N VAL A 161 -1.75 -27.40 12.27
CA VAL A 161 -0.72 -26.47 12.76
C VAL A 161 0.60 -27.13 12.39
N THR A 162 0.94 -27.10 11.13
CA THR A 162 2.33 -27.17 10.74
C THR A 162 2.89 -25.83 11.23
N GLU A 163 3.68 -25.87 12.29
CA GLU A 163 4.68 -24.85 12.60
C GLU A 163 5.67 -24.89 11.41
N SER A 164 5.20 -24.49 10.24
CA SER A 164 5.98 -24.59 9.03
C SER A 164 6.62 -23.23 8.78
N ASN A 165 7.89 -23.28 8.42
CA ASN A 165 8.63 -22.14 7.88
C ASN A 165 7.85 -21.40 6.79
N GLU A 166 6.91 -22.05 6.08
CA GLU A 166 6.05 -21.48 5.02
C GLU A 166 5.04 -20.45 5.56
N GLU A 167 4.47 -20.65 6.75
CA GLU A 167 3.56 -19.68 7.36
C GLU A 167 4.33 -18.42 7.77
N ASP A 168 5.51 -18.59 8.35
CA ASP A 168 6.40 -17.49 8.72
C ASP A 168 6.92 -16.73 7.47
N GLU A 169 7.26 -17.43 6.39
CA GLU A 169 7.68 -16.81 5.13
C GLU A 169 6.54 -16.01 4.47
N SER A 170 5.31 -16.52 4.52
CA SER A 170 4.14 -15.82 4.00
C SER A 170 3.79 -14.56 4.79
N VAL A 171 3.92 -14.60 6.12
CA VAL A 171 3.73 -13.46 7.01
C VAL A 171 4.80 -12.41 6.76
N ALA A 172 6.08 -12.83 6.68
CA ALA A 172 7.20 -11.95 6.40
C ALA A 172 7.07 -11.26 5.04
N ALA A 173 6.70 -12.01 3.99
CA ALA A 173 6.51 -11.44 2.65
C ALA A 173 5.42 -10.35 2.64
N THR A 174 4.27 -10.62 3.28
CA THR A 174 3.16 -9.64 3.34
C THR A 174 3.52 -8.42 4.18
N ALA A 175 4.22 -8.61 5.30
CA ALA A 175 4.68 -7.51 6.13
C ALA A 175 5.66 -6.61 5.35
N ASN A 176 6.60 -7.21 4.61
CA ASN A 176 7.54 -6.49 3.77
C ASN A 176 6.82 -5.72 2.65
N ASP A 177 5.83 -6.31 1.98
CA ASP A 177 5.04 -5.63 0.95
C ASP A 177 4.31 -4.39 1.51
N ILE A 178 3.77 -4.47 2.73
CA ILE A 178 3.13 -3.34 3.40
C ILE A 178 4.17 -2.24 3.68
N VAL A 179 5.35 -2.60 4.19
CA VAL A 179 6.43 -1.65 4.50
C VAL A 179 6.91 -0.97 3.22
N GLU A 180 7.20 -1.73 2.16
CA GLU A 180 7.67 -1.17 0.88
C GLU A 180 6.61 -0.27 0.23
N SER A 181 5.35 -0.70 0.21
CA SER A 181 4.25 0.12 -0.30
C SER A 181 4.08 1.43 0.48
N THR A 182 4.32 1.41 1.79
CA THR A 182 4.27 2.60 2.63
C THR A 182 5.44 3.54 2.31
N ARG A 183 6.64 3.01 2.11
CA ARG A 183 7.83 3.78 1.70
C ARG A 183 7.61 4.47 0.35
N ASP A 184 7.13 3.71 -0.64
CA ASP A 184 6.82 4.23 -1.96
C ASP A 184 5.76 5.34 -1.92
N PHE A 185 4.72 5.17 -1.10
CA PHE A 185 3.70 6.18 -0.88
C PHE A 185 4.31 7.48 -0.33
N ILE A 186 5.13 7.39 0.73
CA ILE A 186 5.76 8.56 1.35
C ILE A 186 6.65 9.29 0.33
N LEU A 187 7.56 8.59 -0.36
CA LEU A 187 8.44 9.20 -1.36
C LEU A 187 7.65 9.87 -2.48
N LYS A 188 6.57 9.26 -2.93
CA LYS A 188 5.69 9.81 -3.96
C LYS A 188 5.00 11.10 -3.49
N GLU A 189 4.48 11.12 -2.27
CA GLU A 189 3.85 12.33 -1.71
C GLU A 189 4.88 13.45 -1.52
N LEU A 190 6.09 13.15 -1.02
CA LEU A 190 7.17 14.12 -0.92
C LEU A 190 7.55 14.70 -2.29
N SER A 191 7.83 13.84 -3.28
CA SER A 191 8.23 14.28 -4.62
C SER A 191 7.15 15.07 -5.35
N LYS A 192 5.87 14.80 -5.05
CA LYS A 192 4.72 15.48 -5.64
C LYS A 192 4.49 16.88 -5.05
N HIS A 193 4.64 17.01 -3.73
CA HIS A 193 4.21 18.20 -3.01
C HIS A 193 5.36 19.09 -2.55
N LEU A 194 6.58 18.54 -2.44
CA LEU A 194 7.73 19.27 -1.89
C LEU A 194 8.84 19.39 -2.93
N LYS A 195 9.02 20.60 -3.44
CA LYS A 195 10.12 20.95 -4.36
C LYS A 195 10.87 22.18 -3.87
N GLY A 196 12.19 22.18 -4.06
CA GLY A 196 13.03 23.33 -3.66
C GLY A 196 12.79 23.69 -2.19
N TYR A 197 12.41 24.94 -1.96
CA TYR A 197 12.22 25.49 -0.62
C TYR A 197 11.21 24.74 0.25
N ASP A 198 10.14 24.20 -0.33
CA ASP A 198 9.16 23.43 0.44
C ASP A 198 9.76 22.13 1.02
N LEU A 199 10.71 21.51 0.33
CA LEU A 199 11.44 20.35 0.85
C LEU A 199 12.44 20.77 1.94
N GLU A 200 13.07 21.94 1.80
CA GLU A 200 13.96 22.49 2.82
C GLU A 200 13.20 22.75 4.12
N GLU A 201 12.03 23.39 4.05
CA GLU A 201 11.14 23.61 5.20
C GLU A 201 10.67 22.28 5.84
N PHE A 202 10.37 21.28 5.03
CA PHE A 202 10.00 19.95 5.53
C PHE A 202 11.18 19.30 6.27
N VAL A 203 12.38 19.33 5.71
CA VAL A 203 13.58 18.77 6.36
C VAL A 203 13.88 19.53 7.66
N ALA A 204 13.68 20.84 7.69
CA ALA A 204 13.81 21.64 8.91
C ALA A 204 12.78 21.23 9.98
N ASP A 205 11.54 20.92 9.59
CA ASP A 205 10.50 20.43 10.51
C ASP A 205 10.85 19.04 11.06
N LEU A 206 11.32 18.13 10.20
CA LEU A 206 11.79 16.81 10.61
C LEU A 206 12.96 16.92 11.61
N LEU A 207 13.92 17.80 11.37
CA LEU A 207 15.02 18.03 12.30
C LEU A 207 14.52 18.60 13.64
N ARG A 208 13.49 19.47 13.64
CA ARG A 208 12.84 19.92 14.87
C ARG A 208 12.15 18.77 15.61
N ALA A 209 11.44 17.89 14.89
CA ALA A 209 10.87 16.67 15.46
C ALA A 209 11.95 15.77 16.11
N MET A 210 13.15 15.73 15.53
CA MET A 210 14.33 15.04 16.11
C MET A 210 14.97 15.79 17.30
N GLY A 211 14.44 16.96 17.68
CA GLY A 211 14.93 17.77 18.78
C GLY A 211 16.07 18.74 18.44
N TYR A 212 16.24 19.08 17.16
CA TYR A 212 17.17 20.13 16.73
C TYR A 212 16.45 21.47 16.64
N ARG A 213 17.19 22.55 16.87
CA ARG A 213 16.78 23.91 16.50
C ARG A 213 17.23 24.18 15.08
N THR A 214 16.38 24.70 14.22
CA THR A 214 16.67 24.92 12.81
C THR A 214 16.34 26.34 12.39
N THR A 215 17.19 26.89 11.51
CA THR A 215 16.95 28.15 10.78
C THR A 215 17.08 27.80 9.30
N VAL A 216 16.02 28.02 8.52
CA VAL A 216 16.04 27.90 7.06
C VAL A 216 16.59 29.16 6.45
N SER A 217 17.49 29.05 5.48
CA SER A 217 18.10 30.17 4.81
C SER A 217 17.09 30.88 3.90
N ALA A 218 17.17 32.19 3.77
CA ALA A 218 16.35 32.96 2.82
C ALA A 218 16.71 32.59 1.37
N HIS A 219 15.74 32.64 0.46
CA HIS A 219 15.93 32.35 -0.96
C HIS A 219 17.14 33.06 -1.55
N GLY A 220 18.08 32.30 -2.13
CA GLY A 220 19.25 32.81 -2.87
C GLY A 220 20.48 33.19 -2.03
N GLY A 221 20.54 32.84 -0.76
CA GLY A 221 21.55 33.36 0.16
C GLY A 221 22.78 32.50 0.32
N ASP A 222 23.16 31.73 1.08
CA ASP A 222 24.44 31.38 1.68
C ASP A 222 25.13 30.13 1.06
N ARG A 223 25.78 30.31 -0.11
CA ARG A 223 26.73 29.31 -0.64
C ARG A 223 26.16 27.89 -0.74
N GLY A 224 24.82 27.72 -0.94
CA GLY A 224 24.16 26.44 -1.06
C GLY A 224 23.85 25.74 0.28
N ILE A 225 23.85 26.48 1.38
CA ILE A 225 23.37 26.01 2.67
C ILE A 225 21.89 26.37 2.81
N ASP A 226 21.04 25.35 2.94
CA ASP A 226 19.59 25.52 2.97
C ASP A 226 19.08 25.64 4.41
N ILE A 227 19.70 24.92 5.36
CA ILE A 227 19.30 24.94 6.77
C ILE A 227 20.54 24.97 7.67
N THR A 228 20.48 25.72 8.75
CA THR A 228 21.44 25.63 9.87
C THR A 228 20.74 25.02 11.07
N ALA A 229 21.33 23.97 11.66
CA ALA A 229 20.76 23.24 12.78
C ALA A 229 21.72 23.14 13.97
N TYR A 230 21.16 23.11 15.18
CA TYR A 230 21.87 22.94 16.45
C TYR A 230 21.10 21.92 17.32
N LYS A 231 21.83 21.07 18.05
CA LYS A 231 21.18 20.14 18.99
C LYS A 231 20.72 20.85 20.26
N ASP A 232 21.53 21.80 20.72
CA ASP A 232 21.29 22.65 21.88
C ASP A 232 21.85 24.07 21.66
N GLU A 233 22.15 24.84 22.73
CA GLU A 233 22.67 26.20 22.64
C GLU A 233 24.15 26.26 22.22
N LEU A 234 24.84 25.09 22.19
CA LEU A 234 26.30 25.02 22.02
C LEU A 234 26.68 24.39 20.68
N PRO A 235 27.90 24.61 20.16
CA PRO A 235 28.45 23.91 19.03
C PRO A 235 28.46 22.37 19.29
N PRO A 236 28.44 21.55 18.23
CA PRO A 236 28.69 21.90 16.85
C PRO A 236 27.46 22.42 16.10
N ARG A 237 27.71 23.28 15.11
CA ARG A 237 26.73 23.67 14.11
C ARG A 237 26.65 22.62 13.01
N ILE A 238 25.42 22.32 12.55
CA ILE A 238 25.17 21.42 11.44
C ILE A 238 24.67 22.25 10.26
N LEU A 239 25.41 22.20 9.15
CA LEU A 239 25.00 22.84 7.89
C LEU A 239 24.32 21.81 7.01
N VAL A 240 23.08 22.09 6.59
CA VAL A 240 22.26 21.14 5.84
C VAL A 240 22.08 21.66 4.43
N GLN A 241 22.28 20.76 3.46
CA GLN A 241 21.94 20.97 2.06
C GLN A 241 20.89 19.94 1.62
N VAL A 242 19.85 20.41 0.94
CA VAL A 242 18.70 19.58 0.51
C VAL A 242 18.61 19.62 -1.01
N LYS A 243 18.35 18.46 -1.62
CA LYS A 243 18.16 18.34 -3.08
C LYS A 243 16.93 17.49 -3.40
N SER A 244 15.99 18.10 -4.12
CA SER A 244 14.72 17.47 -4.56
C SER A 244 14.78 16.83 -5.95
N GLN A 245 16.00 16.65 -6.53
CA GLN A 245 16.15 16.07 -7.86
C GLN A 245 15.89 14.56 -7.87
N ASP A 246 15.38 14.05 -9.00
CA ASP A 246 15.12 12.62 -9.18
C ASP A 246 16.38 11.82 -9.55
N SER A 247 17.41 12.48 -10.07
CA SER A 247 18.68 11.84 -10.44
C SER A 247 19.62 11.69 -9.24
N ASP A 248 20.43 10.64 -9.27
CA ASP A 248 21.43 10.37 -8.22
C ASP A 248 22.39 11.54 -7.99
N ILE A 249 22.69 11.82 -6.74
CA ILE A 249 23.61 12.88 -6.31
C ILE A 249 25.04 12.52 -6.65
N LYS A 250 25.74 13.45 -7.30
CA LYS A 250 27.17 13.29 -7.64
C LYS A 250 28.07 13.77 -6.51
N GLU A 251 29.28 13.24 -6.45
CA GLU A 251 30.32 13.62 -5.49
C GLU A 251 30.57 15.14 -5.45
N SER A 252 30.68 15.78 -6.62
CA SER A 252 30.91 17.23 -6.72
C SER A 252 29.87 18.07 -6.00
N THR A 253 28.61 17.59 -5.92
CA THR A 253 27.53 18.30 -5.22
C THR A 253 27.76 18.25 -3.71
N ILE A 254 28.24 17.12 -3.16
CA ILE A 254 28.55 16.99 -1.74
C ILE A 254 29.81 17.80 -1.37
N GLN A 255 30.77 17.84 -2.29
CA GLN A 255 31.98 18.67 -2.12
C GLN A 255 31.65 20.16 -1.99
N SER A 256 30.57 20.64 -2.63
CA SER A 256 30.12 22.02 -2.47
C SER A 256 29.67 22.32 -1.04
N LEU A 257 28.97 21.40 -0.37
CA LEU A 257 28.64 21.50 1.04
C LEU A 257 29.93 21.58 1.90
N LYS A 258 30.88 20.67 1.62
CA LYS A 258 32.15 20.66 2.32
C LYS A 258 32.89 21.99 2.20
N GLY A 259 32.87 22.61 1.01
CA GLY A 259 33.51 23.91 0.75
C GLY A 259 32.86 25.09 1.50
N ALA A 260 31.59 24.98 1.90
CA ALA A 260 30.88 25.99 2.67
C ALA A 260 31.08 25.86 4.21
N MET A 261 31.57 24.68 4.67
CA MET A 261 31.80 24.37 6.09
C MET A 261 33.08 25.07 6.58
N ARG A 262 33.05 25.48 7.85
CA ARG A 262 34.24 25.97 8.60
C ARG A 262 34.75 24.89 9.54
N GLU A 263 35.90 25.11 10.12
CA GLU A 263 36.43 24.22 11.17
C GLU A 263 35.44 24.13 12.35
N GLY A 264 35.12 22.89 12.76
CA GLY A 264 34.14 22.61 13.81
C GLY A 264 32.67 22.48 13.33
N ASP A 265 32.38 22.73 12.04
CA ASP A 265 31.06 22.46 11.47
C ASP A 265 30.90 20.98 11.11
N TYR A 266 29.65 20.50 11.19
CA TYR A 266 29.22 19.24 10.58
C TYR A 266 28.31 19.50 9.39
N GLY A 267 28.31 18.60 8.42
CA GLY A 267 27.47 18.65 7.23
C GLY A 267 26.36 17.57 7.27
N LEU A 268 25.20 17.93 6.80
CA LEU A 268 24.12 16.99 6.50
C LEU A 268 23.65 17.23 5.07
N PHE A 269 23.71 16.19 4.24
CA PHE A 269 23.22 16.24 2.87
C PHE A 269 21.96 15.38 2.74
N VAL A 270 20.82 15.96 2.37
CA VAL A 270 19.53 15.25 2.28
C VAL A 270 19.03 15.26 0.84
N THR A 271 18.56 14.10 0.36
CA THR A 271 17.97 13.97 -0.98
C THR A 271 16.81 12.99 -0.99
N LEU A 272 15.87 13.17 -1.94
CA LEU A 272 14.81 12.19 -2.23
C LEU A 272 15.31 11.03 -3.13
N SER A 273 16.44 11.24 -3.84
CA SER A 273 17.08 10.23 -4.69
C SER A 273 18.18 9.45 -3.94
N ASN A 274 19.07 8.81 -4.68
CA ASN A 274 20.22 8.10 -4.13
C ASN A 274 21.54 8.86 -4.38
N TYR A 275 22.62 8.31 -3.88
CA TYR A 275 23.98 8.76 -4.15
C TYR A 275 24.64 7.88 -5.21
N THR A 276 25.40 8.47 -6.14
CA THR A 276 26.27 7.69 -7.02
C THR A 276 27.32 6.93 -6.19
N LYS A 277 27.90 5.86 -6.73
CA LYS A 277 28.95 5.07 -6.04
C LYS A 277 30.12 5.96 -5.55
N ASN A 278 30.50 6.96 -6.35
CA ASN A 278 31.58 7.87 -5.97
C ASN A 278 31.15 8.81 -4.85
N ALA A 279 29.93 9.31 -4.92
CA ALA A 279 29.36 10.16 -3.88
C ALA A 279 29.25 9.42 -2.54
N GLN A 280 28.78 8.16 -2.55
CA GLN A 280 28.71 7.33 -1.36
C GLN A 280 30.12 7.09 -0.78
N LYS A 281 31.08 6.70 -1.62
CA LYS A 281 32.48 6.53 -1.18
C LYS A 281 33.08 7.81 -0.59
N TYR A 282 32.71 8.97 -1.14
CA TYR A 282 33.14 10.26 -0.60
C TYR A 282 32.55 10.53 0.80
N LEU A 283 31.26 10.25 1.00
CA LEU A 283 30.58 10.35 2.30
C LEU A 283 31.24 9.40 3.33
N ASP A 284 31.48 8.16 2.96
CA ASP A 284 32.12 7.15 3.82
C ASP A 284 33.53 7.57 4.30
N ASN A 285 34.25 8.32 3.45
CA ASN A 285 35.59 8.84 3.76
C ASN A 285 35.58 10.25 4.40
N THR A 286 34.39 10.84 4.59
CA THR A 286 34.25 12.21 5.13
C THR A 286 33.30 12.21 6.35
N PRO A 287 33.75 11.69 7.51
CA PRO A 287 32.85 11.41 8.66
C PRO A 287 32.17 12.64 9.26
N ILE A 288 32.64 13.85 8.93
CA ILE A 288 31.99 15.10 9.33
C ILE A 288 30.79 15.48 8.46
N ILE A 289 30.51 14.73 7.38
CA ILE A 289 29.32 14.91 6.53
C ILE A 289 28.54 13.62 6.52
N ARG A 290 27.27 13.68 6.90
CA ARG A 290 26.33 12.59 6.75
C ARG A 290 25.44 12.82 5.52
N GLY A 291 25.28 11.78 4.70
CA GLY A 291 24.24 11.71 3.68
C GLY A 291 22.99 11.05 4.24
N ILE A 292 21.81 11.54 3.82
CA ILE A 292 20.51 10.91 4.02
C ILE A 292 19.86 10.82 2.64
N ASN A 293 19.71 9.60 2.12
CA ASN A 293 19.01 9.34 0.87
C ASN A 293 17.50 9.19 1.09
N GLY A 294 16.74 8.98 -0.01
CA GLY A 294 15.29 8.86 0.07
C GLY A 294 14.79 7.75 1.01
N THR A 295 15.47 6.60 1.03
CA THR A 295 15.12 5.47 1.91
C THR A 295 15.35 5.82 3.39
N GLU A 296 16.52 6.36 3.72
CA GLU A 296 16.85 6.78 5.09
C GLU A 296 15.94 7.94 5.56
N LEU A 297 15.58 8.85 4.64
CA LEU A 297 14.65 9.93 4.94
C LEU A 297 13.27 9.39 5.33
N VAL A 298 12.76 8.40 4.61
CA VAL A 298 11.48 7.74 4.94
C VAL A 298 11.55 7.06 6.31
N GLU A 299 12.65 6.38 6.63
CA GLU A 299 12.83 5.77 7.96
C GLU A 299 12.81 6.80 9.08
N LEU A 300 13.44 7.95 8.89
CA LEU A 300 13.38 9.05 9.85
C LEU A 300 11.98 9.64 9.96
N ILE A 301 11.26 9.81 8.85
CA ILE A 301 9.87 10.27 8.85
C ILE A 301 8.98 9.31 9.65
N LEU A 302 9.06 8.03 9.40
CA LEU A 302 8.27 7.02 10.13
C LEU A 302 8.60 7.02 11.62
N LYS A 303 9.89 7.15 11.96
CA LYS A 303 10.35 7.17 13.36
C LYS A 303 9.86 8.39 14.15
N TYR A 304 9.78 9.55 13.51
CA TYR A 304 9.41 10.82 14.15
C TYR A 304 8.07 11.36 13.65
N TYR A 305 7.21 10.49 13.10
CA TYR A 305 5.97 10.90 12.44
C TYR A 305 5.02 11.67 13.35
N GLU A 306 4.87 11.23 14.61
CA GLU A 306 3.95 11.85 15.57
C GLU A 306 4.43 13.24 16.03
N GLU A 307 5.73 13.51 15.95
CA GLU A 307 6.36 14.77 16.30
C GLU A 307 6.40 15.78 15.13
N LEU A 308 6.11 15.35 13.90
CA LEU A 308 6.00 16.25 12.76
C LEU A 308 4.84 17.23 12.95
N SER A 309 4.98 18.42 12.39
CA SER A 309 3.90 19.40 12.40
C SER A 309 2.64 18.88 11.69
N GLU A 310 1.47 19.36 12.11
CA GLU A 310 0.17 18.95 11.57
C GLU A 310 0.08 19.13 10.04
N LYS A 311 0.72 20.17 9.51
CA LYS A 311 0.81 20.44 8.07
C LYS A 311 1.35 19.22 7.31
N TYR A 312 2.43 18.63 7.78
CA TYR A 312 3.10 17.53 7.11
C TYR A 312 2.43 16.17 7.39
N ARG A 313 1.88 15.97 8.59
CA ARG A 313 1.06 14.79 8.88
C ARG A 313 -0.21 14.73 8.03
N LYS A 314 -0.82 15.87 7.71
CA LYS A 314 -1.95 15.95 6.76
C LYS A 314 -1.52 15.70 5.32
N MET A 315 -0.33 16.10 4.94
CA MET A 315 0.22 15.90 3.60
C MET A 315 0.61 14.42 3.37
N ILE A 316 1.13 13.75 4.39
CA ILE A 316 1.50 12.33 4.38
C ILE A 316 0.58 11.61 5.38
N PRO A 317 -0.70 11.34 5.03
CA PRO A 317 -1.66 10.79 5.99
C PRO A 317 -1.36 9.31 6.27
N LEU A 318 -0.72 9.03 7.39
CA LEU A 318 -0.42 7.69 7.86
C LEU A 318 -1.21 7.36 9.13
N LYS A 319 -1.41 6.07 9.34
CA LYS A 319 -1.96 5.52 10.58
C LYS A 319 -1.03 4.43 11.10
N MET A 320 -0.64 4.54 12.36
CA MET A 320 0.15 3.49 13.02
C MET A 320 -0.69 2.22 13.20
N VAL A 321 -0.15 1.09 12.76
CA VAL A 321 -0.74 -0.23 12.96
C VAL A 321 0.37 -1.24 13.27
N TYR A 322 0.06 -2.27 14.08
CA TYR A 322 0.95 -3.40 14.29
C TYR A 322 0.74 -4.42 13.18
N ILE A 323 1.80 -4.77 12.49
CA ILE A 323 1.79 -5.84 11.48
C ILE A 323 2.46 -7.08 12.05
N PRO A 324 1.92 -8.29 11.82
CA PRO A 324 2.60 -9.52 12.21
C PRO A 324 3.94 -9.64 11.48
N VAL A 325 4.95 -10.13 12.16
CA VAL A 325 6.26 -10.48 11.58
C VAL A 325 6.55 -11.96 11.83
N ALA A 326 7.45 -12.55 11.05
CA ALA A 326 7.93 -13.90 11.30
C ALA A 326 8.61 -13.97 12.68
N ARG A 327 8.46 -15.10 13.38
CA ARG A 327 9.04 -15.27 14.74
C ARG A 327 10.55 -15.05 14.79
N LYS A 328 11.26 -15.40 13.72
CA LYS A 328 12.70 -15.17 13.59
C LYS A 328 13.10 -13.69 13.45
N ASP A 329 12.15 -12.82 13.13
CA ASP A 329 12.36 -11.38 12.91
C ASP A 329 11.77 -10.54 14.07
N ALA A 330 11.39 -11.19 15.18
CA ALA A 330 10.75 -10.55 16.33
C ALA A 330 11.71 -10.13 17.46
N ASP A 331 13.03 -10.29 17.27
CA ASP A 331 14.09 -9.91 18.23
C ASP A 331 14.60 -8.48 18.04
#